data_c351855c1653d7a66672a3a2c6d8de26
#
_entry.id   c351855c1653d7a66672a3a2c6d8de26
#
_cell.length_a   1.000
_cell.length_b   1.000
_cell.length_c   1.000
_cell.angle_alpha   90.00
_cell.angle_beta   90.00
_cell.angle_gamma   90.00
#
_symmetry.space_group_name_H-M   'P 1'
#
loop_
_entity.id
_entity.type
_entity.pdbx_description
1 polymer ?
#
loop_
_entity_poly.entity_id
_entity_poly.type
_entity_poly.pdbx_seq_one_letter_code
_entity_poly.pdbx_strand_id
1 'polypeptide(L)'
;TMDKKEGKPDQSGYHLIVLAKNEKGYHNLIKLVSHAWTRGYYMRPRTDRSELEKYHEGLIVCSACIGGEGPKKIINDQLEEAEEAVRWYKNLFGDDYYLELQRHKATVPRANHEAYPLQQKANAKLLELARKYDIKVICSNDVHFVDEENAEAHDRLICLSTGKDLDDPTRMLYTKQEWMKTKAEMNALFEDVPEALSNTLEILDKVEYYSIDHAPIMPTFAIPEDFGTEEGYRQKYTEKDLFDEFTQDENGKVVLDEDAANAKIKRLGGYDKLYRIKLEADYLAKLAFDGAKKLYGDPLSDEVKERLV
;
A
#
# COMPACT_ATOMS: atom_id res chain seq x y z
N THR A 1 8.09 15.52 -5.87
CA THR A 1 8.51 15.87 -4.50
C THR A 1 7.35 15.73 -3.52
N MET A 2 7.64 15.28 -2.32
CA MET A 2 6.66 15.24 -1.22
C MET A 2 6.43 16.61 -0.60
N ASP A 3 7.35 17.55 -0.79
CA ASP A 3 7.20 18.88 -0.27
C ASP A 3 6.06 19.64 -0.94
N LYS A 4 5.29 20.38 -0.13
CA LYS A 4 4.31 21.34 -0.63
C LYS A 4 5.08 22.56 -1.11
N LYS A 5 5.12 22.78 -2.41
CA LYS A 5 5.65 24.04 -2.95
C LYS A 5 4.60 25.13 -2.79
N GLU A 6 5.00 26.30 -2.32
CA GLU A 6 4.20 27.52 -2.45
C GLU A 6 3.99 27.79 -3.94
N GLY A 7 2.76 27.94 -4.36
CA GLY A 7 2.40 28.11 -5.77
C GLY A 7 1.48 27.00 -6.30
N LYS A 8 1.51 26.75 -7.58
CA LYS A 8 0.67 25.71 -8.19
C LYS A 8 1.08 24.34 -7.68
N PRO A 9 0.19 23.64 -6.96
CA PRO A 9 0.49 22.31 -6.45
C PRO A 9 0.72 21.36 -7.63
N ASP A 10 1.83 20.64 -7.61
CA ASP A 10 2.06 19.55 -8.53
C ASP A 10 1.13 18.38 -8.14
N GLN A 11 0.01 18.31 -8.82
CA GLN A 11 -0.99 17.24 -8.66
C GLN A 11 -0.70 16.05 -9.57
N SER A 12 0.21 16.21 -10.52
CA SER A 12 0.53 15.22 -11.53
C SER A 12 1.82 14.49 -11.19
N GLY A 13 1.77 13.52 -10.29
CA GLY A 13 2.87 12.57 -10.14
C GLY A 13 3.10 11.79 -11.43
N TYR A 14 4.31 11.26 -11.61
CA TYR A 14 4.60 10.27 -12.64
C TYR A 14 4.18 8.88 -12.17
N HIS A 15 3.71 8.06 -13.09
CA HIS A 15 3.45 6.64 -12.79
C HIS A 15 4.79 5.90 -12.64
N LEU A 16 4.84 4.99 -11.70
CA LEU A 16 5.99 4.10 -11.47
C LEU A 16 5.46 2.75 -11.00
N ILE A 17 5.91 1.67 -11.64
CA ILE A 17 5.59 0.33 -11.18
C ILE A 17 6.70 -0.13 -10.25
N VAL A 18 6.35 -0.57 -9.05
CA VAL A 18 7.29 -1.04 -8.03
C VAL A 18 6.82 -2.40 -7.51
N LEU A 19 7.69 -3.39 -7.62
CA LEU A 19 7.44 -4.76 -7.18
C LEU A 19 8.38 -5.10 -6.02
N ALA A 20 7.87 -5.79 -5.01
CA ALA A 20 8.69 -6.32 -3.94
C ALA A 20 9.33 -7.64 -4.38
N LYS A 21 10.66 -7.67 -4.49
CA LYS A 21 11.44 -8.84 -4.89
C LYS A 21 11.54 -9.88 -3.78
N ASN A 22 11.59 -9.42 -2.55
CA ASN A 22 11.74 -10.24 -1.34
C ASN A 22 11.11 -9.55 -0.12
N GLU A 23 11.18 -10.19 1.03
CA GLU A 23 10.60 -9.67 2.28
C GLU A 23 11.14 -8.27 2.65
N LYS A 24 12.43 -8.02 2.44
CA LYS A 24 13.02 -6.69 2.65
C LYS A 24 12.37 -5.64 1.75
N GLY A 25 12.20 -5.96 0.47
CA GLY A 25 11.51 -5.10 -0.50
C GLY A 25 10.05 -4.87 -0.10
N TYR A 26 9.36 -5.89 0.38
CA TYR A 26 7.99 -5.75 0.87
C TYR A 26 7.89 -4.75 2.03
N HIS A 27 8.76 -4.86 3.03
CA HIS A 27 8.80 -3.90 4.14
C HIS A 27 9.20 -2.48 3.70
N ASN A 28 10.10 -2.35 2.73
CA ASN A 28 10.46 -1.05 2.16
C ASN A 28 9.30 -0.44 1.37
N LEU A 29 8.57 -1.25 0.60
CA LEU A 29 7.37 -0.80 -0.11
C LEU A 29 6.28 -0.31 0.86
N ILE A 30 6.05 -1.02 1.99
CA ILE A 30 5.15 -0.56 3.05
C ILE A 30 5.55 0.83 3.55
N LYS A 31 6.86 1.08 3.79
CA LYS A 31 7.34 2.38 4.25
C LYS A 31 7.11 3.47 3.21
N LEU A 32 7.44 3.21 1.93
CA LEU A 32 7.20 4.15 0.83
C LEU A 32 5.73 4.55 0.73
N VAL A 33 4.81 3.57 0.74
CA VAL A 33 3.37 3.82 0.69
C VAL A 33 2.88 4.55 1.94
N SER A 34 3.31 4.13 3.13
CA SER A 34 2.92 4.78 4.38
C SER A 34 3.40 6.23 4.45
N HIS A 35 4.64 6.52 4.04
CA HIS A 35 5.15 7.89 3.98
C HIS A 35 4.41 8.72 2.92
N ALA A 36 4.05 8.14 1.78
CA ALA A 36 3.25 8.82 0.77
C ALA A 36 1.90 9.29 1.33
N TRP A 37 1.25 8.47 2.17
CA TRP A 37 -0.01 8.81 2.82
C TRP A 37 0.14 9.78 4.00
N THR A 38 1.15 9.60 4.85
CA THR A 38 1.28 10.37 6.10
C THR A 38 2.04 11.69 5.93
N ARG A 39 3.02 11.75 5.03
CA ARG A 39 3.89 12.91 4.82
C ARG A 39 3.73 13.55 3.44
N GLY A 40 3.55 12.71 2.42
CA GLY A 40 3.48 13.12 1.02
C GLY A 40 2.07 13.45 0.52
N TYR A 41 1.04 13.33 1.35
CA TYR A 41 -0.34 13.51 0.90
C TYR A 41 -0.65 14.97 0.54
N TYR A 42 -0.96 15.16 -0.74
CA TYR A 42 -1.55 16.38 -1.25
C TYR A 42 -2.51 16.05 -2.39
N MET A 43 -3.80 16.07 -2.14
CA MET A 43 -4.87 15.58 -3.02
C MET A 43 -4.74 14.09 -3.38
N ARG A 44 -3.52 13.55 -3.38
CA ARG A 44 -3.13 12.16 -3.60
C ARG A 44 -1.92 11.81 -2.75
N PRO A 45 -1.73 10.54 -2.37
CA PRO A 45 -0.47 10.10 -1.78
C PRO A 45 0.65 10.21 -2.83
N ARG A 46 1.81 10.77 -2.43
CA ARG A 46 2.95 11.00 -3.31
C ARG A 46 4.23 10.53 -2.64
N THR A 47 5.12 9.96 -3.43
CA THR A 47 6.50 9.70 -3.04
C THR A 47 7.45 10.50 -3.93
N ASP A 48 8.75 10.46 -3.64
CA ASP A 48 9.77 11.11 -4.45
C ASP A 48 11.08 10.34 -4.47
N ARG A 49 12.06 10.86 -5.22
CA ARG A 49 13.37 10.23 -5.37
C ARG A 49 14.11 10.05 -4.04
N SER A 50 13.97 10.99 -3.11
CA SER A 50 14.67 10.91 -1.82
C SER A 50 14.16 9.76 -0.94
N GLU A 51 12.88 9.44 -1.03
CA GLU A 51 12.31 8.27 -0.36
C GLU A 51 12.67 6.96 -1.06
N LEU A 52 12.71 6.97 -2.40
CA LEU A 52 13.17 5.81 -3.17
C LEU A 52 14.65 5.49 -2.86
N GLU A 53 15.53 6.48 -2.75
CA GLU A 53 16.93 6.30 -2.37
C GLU A 53 17.08 5.63 -1.00
N LYS A 54 16.21 5.94 -0.03
CA LYS A 54 16.25 5.34 1.31
C LYS A 54 15.72 3.90 1.34
N TYR A 55 14.74 3.58 0.51
CA TYR A 55 13.96 2.35 0.59
C TYR A 55 13.96 1.52 -0.70
N HIS A 56 14.99 1.65 -1.54
CA HIS A 56 15.08 0.95 -2.83
C HIS A 56 15.43 -0.53 -2.73
N GLU A 57 16.10 -0.95 -1.66
CA GLU A 57 16.59 -2.32 -1.51
C GLU A 57 15.47 -3.35 -1.57
N GLY A 58 15.68 -4.40 -2.37
CA GLY A 58 14.70 -5.49 -2.56
C GLY A 58 13.50 -5.12 -3.44
N LEU A 59 13.58 -4.02 -4.18
CA LEU A 59 12.53 -3.58 -5.12
C LEU A 59 12.98 -3.76 -6.57
N ILE A 60 12.03 -4.17 -7.41
CA ILE A 60 12.14 -4.12 -8.88
C ILE A 60 11.27 -2.96 -9.36
N VAL A 61 11.78 -2.18 -10.29
CA VAL A 61 11.11 -0.97 -10.79
C VAL A 61 10.97 -1.01 -12.31
N CYS A 62 9.77 -0.66 -12.81
CA CYS A 62 9.50 -0.54 -14.24
C CYS A 62 9.04 0.89 -14.57
N SER A 63 9.37 1.36 -15.79
CA SER A 63 9.12 2.75 -16.21
C SER A 63 7.65 3.11 -16.41
N ALA A 64 6.75 2.15 -16.25
CA ALA A 64 5.30 2.27 -16.41
C ALA A 64 4.85 2.73 -17.83
N CYS A 65 3.61 3.20 -17.92
CA CYS A 65 2.97 3.62 -19.15
C CYS A 65 3.47 5.00 -19.65
N ILE A 66 2.76 5.58 -20.63
CA ILE A 66 3.03 6.96 -21.13
C ILE A 66 2.94 8.04 -20.03
N GLY A 67 2.39 7.73 -18.87
CA GLY A 67 2.38 8.58 -17.68
C GLY A 67 3.63 8.46 -16.80
N GLY A 68 4.55 7.53 -17.10
CA GLY A 68 5.83 7.39 -16.40
C GLY A 68 6.77 8.57 -16.66
N GLU A 69 7.76 8.80 -15.79
CA GLU A 69 8.64 9.98 -15.88
C GLU A 69 9.39 10.03 -17.20
N GLY A 70 10.07 8.96 -17.57
CA GLY A 70 10.81 8.87 -18.84
C GLY A 70 9.90 8.98 -20.06
N PRO A 71 8.88 8.11 -20.21
CA PRO A 71 7.95 8.17 -21.32
C PRO A 71 7.27 9.52 -21.49
N LYS A 72 6.78 10.14 -20.42
CA LYS A 72 6.11 11.43 -20.49
C LYS A 72 7.03 12.56 -20.94
N LYS A 73 8.28 12.56 -20.50
CA LYS A 73 9.30 13.51 -20.95
C LYS A 73 9.64 13.33 -22.43
N ILE A 74 9.73 12.09 -22.92
CA ILE A 74 9.94 11.78 -24.34
C ILE A 74 8.79 12.33 -25.18
N ILE A 75 7.55 12.09 -24.76
CA ILE A 75 6.34 12.56 -25.47
C ILE A 75 6.34 14.09 -25.59
N ASN A 76 6.81 14.78 -24.57
CA ASN A 76 6.89 16.24 -24.50
C ASN A 76 8.19 16.82 -25.11
N ASP A 77 8.98 16.02 -25.85
CA ASP A 77 10.24 16.42 -26.48
C ASP A 77 11.35 16.88 -25.50
N GLN A 78 11.23 16.51 -24.21
CA GLN A 78 12.20 16.76 -23.16
C GLN A 78 13.22 15.60 -23.09
N LEU A 79 13.99 15.42 -24.17
CA LEU A 79 14.79 14.20 -24.36
C LEU A 79 15.97 14.10 -23.38
N GLU A 80 16.58 15.22 -23.03
CA GLU A 80 17.72 15.27 -22.09
C GLU A 80 17.25 14.91 -20.68
N GLU A 81 16.12 15.47 -20.23
CA GLU A 81 15.54 15.17 -18.93
C GLU A 81 14.99 13.72 -18.88
N ALA A 82 14.50 13.19 -19.98
CA ALA A 82 14.08 11.79 -20.07
C ALA A 82 15.28 10.84 -19.88
N GLU A 83 16.39 11.14 -20.54
CA GLU A 83 17.63 10.39 -20.43
C GLU A 83 18.23 10.49 -19.00
N GLU A 84 18.20 11.67 -18.40
CA GLU A 84 18.63 11.86 -17.01
C GLU A 84 17.78 11.01 -16.05
N ALA A 85 16.46 11.00 -16.22
CA ALA A 85 15.57 10.19 -15.41
C ALA A 85 15.86 8.70 -15.54
N VAL A 86 15.98 8.19 -16.76
CA VAL A 86 16.31 6.78 -17.02
C VAL A 86 17.64 6.40 -16.38
N ARG A 87 18.66 7.24 -16.53
CA ARG A 87 19.99 7.04 -15.94
C ARG A 87 19.94 7.04 -14.41
N TRP A 88 19.13 7.94 -13.80
CA TRP A 88 18.98 7.97 -12.35
C TRP A 88 18.36 6.66 -11.82
N TYR A 89 17.31 6.15 -12.45
CA TYR A 89 16.70 4.88 -12.08
C TYR A 89 17.68 3.70 -12.27
N LYS A 90 18.39 3.65 -13.39
CA LYS A 90 19.42 2.60 -13.63
C LYS A 90 20.52 2.63 -12.58
N ASN A 91 20.98 3.82 -12.20
CA ASN A 91 22.01 3.96 -11.18
C ASN A 91 21.55 3.49 -9.79
N LEU A 92 20.26 3.72 -9.46
CA LEU A 92 19.71 3.36 -8.15
C LEU A 92 19.36 1.87 -8.06
N PHE A 93 18.70 1.33 -9.08
CA PHE A 93 18.14 -0.02 -9.07
C PHE A 93 18.99 -1.04 -9.84
N GLY A 94 19.99 -0.61 -10.59
CA GLY A 94 20.85 -1.52 -11.35
C GLY A 94 20.08 -2.39 -12.33
N ASP A 95 20.23 -3.71 -12.20
CA ASP A 95 19.56 -4.69 -13.05
C ASP A 95 18.10 -4.98 -12.61
N ASP A 96 17.65 -4.36 -11.54
CA ASP A 96 16.26 -4.40 -11.10
C ASP A 96 15.42 -3.23 -11.68
N TYR A 97 15.99 -2.46 -12.62
CA TYR A 97 15.26 -1.44 -13.38
C TYR A 97 14.96 -1.93 -14.80
N TYR A 98 13.71 -1.80 -15.23
CA TYR A 98 13.23 -2.19 -16.56
C TYR A 98 12.52 -1.03 -17.25
N LEU A 99 12.73 -0.90 -18.56
CA LEU A 99 11.94 -0.02 -19.41
C LEU A 99 10.75 -0.79 -19.96
N GLU A 100 9.56 -0.24 -19.77
CA GLU A 100 8.29 -0.90 -20.10
C GLU A 100 7.72 -0.37 -21.40
N LEU A 101 7.37 -1.28 -22.29
CA LEU A 101 6.78 -0.99 -23.59
C LEU A 101 5.31 -1.39 -23.59
N GLN A 102 4.45 -0.50 -24.10
CA GLN A 102 3.03 -0.75 -24.25
C GLN A 102 2.58 -0.42 -25.68
N ARG A 103 1.58 -1.14 -26.19
CA ARG A 103 1.04 -0.99 -27.55
C ARG A 103 -0.46 -1.16 -27.55
N HIS A 104 -1.21 -0.06 -27.57
CA HIS A 104 -2.67 -0.08 -27.54
C HIS A 104 -3.22 0.66 -28.78
N LYS A 105 -3.31 -0.04 -29.91
CA LYS A 105 -3.86 0.53 -31.13
C LYS A 105 -5.38 0.39 -31.15
N ALA A 106 -6.09 1.50 -30.93
CA ALA A 106 -7.54 1.53 -30.96
C ALA A 106 -8.08 1.07 -32.34
N THR A 107 -9.07 0.18 -32.30
CA THR A 107 -9.70 -0.43 -33.48
C THR A 107 -11.13 0.02 -33.72
N VAL A 108 -11.75 0.70 -32.75
CA VAL A 108 -13.16 1.11 -32.77
C VAL A 108 -13.31 2.62 -32.68
N PRO A 109 -14.36 3.24 -33.30
CA PRO A 109 -14.49 4.69 -33.39
C PRO A 109 -14.54 5.44 -32.06
N ARG A 110 -15.20 4.86 -31.05
CA ARG A 110 -15.32 5.47 -29.71
C ARG A 110 -14.21 4.95 -28.77
N ALA A 111 -12.97 5.27 -29.12
CA ALA A 111 -11.80 4.90 -28.33
C ALA A 111 -10.74 6.01 -28.39
N ASN A 112 -9.74 5.93 -27.55
CA ASN A 112 -8.60 6.85 -27.58
C ASN A 112 -7.63 6.45 -28.69
N HIS A 113 -7.66 7.17 -29.80
CA HIS A 113 -6.78 6.95 -30.94
C HIS A 113 -5.43 7.67 -30.82
N GLU A 114 -5.27 8.56 -29.83
CA GLU A 114 -4.05 9.35 -29.64
C GLU A 114 -2.99 8.59 -28.82
N ALA A 115 -3.39 7.62 -28.00
CA ALA A 115 -2.47 6.89 -27.14
C ALA A 115 -1.42 6.10 -27.92
N TYR A 116 -1.81 5.40 -28.98
CA TYR A 116 -0.88 4.55 -29.75
C TYR A 116 0.26 5.33 -30.44
N PRO A 117 0.03 6.43 -31.17
CA PRO A 117 1.11 7.27 -31.69
C PRO A 117 2.07 7.77 -30.61
N LEU A 118 1.56 8.14 -29.42
CA LEU A 118 2.39 8.55 -28.29
C LEU A 118 3.22 7.38 -27.74
N GLN A 119 2.64 6.19 -27.65
CA GLN A 119 3.36 4.97 -27.27
C GLN A 119 4.45 4.63 -28.29
N GLN A 120 4.19 4.75 -29.60
CA GLN A 120 5.20 4.53 -30.64
C GLN A 120 6.38 5.48 -30.48
N LYS A 121 6.12 6.79 -30.27
CA LYS A 121 7.16 7.80 -30.01
C LYS A 121 7.98 7.46 -28.76
N ALA A 122 7.33 7.13 -27.66
CA ALA A 122 7.98 6.77 -26.43
C ALA A 122 8.80 5.47 -26.58
N ASN A 123 8.22 4.40 -27.13
CA ASN A 123 8.87 3.10 -27.27
C ASN A 123 10.14 3.18 -28.12
N ALA A 124 10.13 3.93 -29.22
CA ALA A 124 11.30 4.10 -30.07
C ALA A 124 12.48 4.69 -29.28
N LYS A 125 12.24 5.72 -28.48
CA LYS A 125 13.29 6.34 -27.67
C LYS A 125 13.68 5.48 -26.47
N LEU A 126 12.75 4.79 -25.84
CA LEU A 126 13.03 3.85 -24.73
C LEU A 126 13.94 2.71 -25.21
N LEU A 127 13.71 2.15 -26.42
CA LEU A 127 14.57 1.13 -27.00
C LEU A 127 15.99 1.64 -27.30
N GLU A 128 16.12 2.91 -27.73
CA GLU A 128 17.44 3.55 -27.89
C GLU A 128 18.15 3.68 -26.53
N LEU A 129 17.46 4.18 -25.50
CA LEU A 129 18.01 4.34 -24.16
C LEU A 129 18.32 2.99 -23.49
N ALA A 130 17.51 1.97 -23.73
CA ALA A 130 17.74 0.59 -23.28
C ALA A 130 19.10 0.08 -23.77
N ARG A 131 19.37 0.22 -25.06
CA ARG A 131 20.67 -0.17 -25.66
C ARG A 131 21.83 0.67 -25.14
N LYS A 132 21.62 1.99 -24.99
CA LYS A 132 22.65 2.92 -24.55
C LYS A 132 23.13 2.67 -23.12
N TYR A 133 22.20 2.29 -22.23
CA TYR A 133 22.46 2.13 -20.80
C TYR A 133 22.42 0.69 -20.31
N ASP A 134 22.35 -0.27 -21.23
CA ASP A 134 22.23 -1.70 -20.90
C ASP A 134 21.10 -1.95 -19.90
N ILE A 135 19.89 -1.50 -20.28
CA ILE A 135 18.66 -1.68 -19.51
C ILE A 135 17.78 -2.67 -20.26
N LYS A 136 17.29 -3.69 -19.57
CA LYS A 136 16.36 -4.64 -20.15
C LYS A 136 14.97 -4.01 -20.35
N VAL A 137 14.34 -4.38 -21.45
CA VAL A 137 12.98 -3.97 -21.76
C VAL A 137 12.00 -5.08 -21.42
N ILE A 138 10.81 -4.71 -20.98
CA ILE A 138 9.66 -5.59 -20.80
C ILE A 138 8.48 -5.05 -21.59
N CYS A 139 7.49 -5.88 -21.83
CA CYS A 139 6.20 -5.42 -22.35
C CYS A 139 5.06 -5.73 -21.38
N SER A 140 4.07 -4.85 -21.36
CA SER A 140 2.83 -5.04 -20.62
C SER A 140 1.63 -4.57 -21.44
N ASN A 141 0.43 -4.97 -21.02
CA ASN A 141 -0.81 -4.57 -21.67
C ASN A 141 -1.68 -3.68 -20.79
N ASP A 142 -1.19 -3.18 -19.69
CA ASP A 142 -1.92 -2.27 -18.76
C ASP A 142 -3.39 -2.71 -18.56
N VAL A 143 -3.57 -3.97 -18.15
CA VAL A 143 -4.86 -4.65 -18.14
C VAL A 143 -5.84 -3.98 -17.19
N HIS A 144 -7.00 -3.59 -17.69
CA HIS A 144 -8.09 -2.97 -16.94
C HIS A 144 -9.36 -3.81 -16.91
N PHE A 145 -9.50 -4.78 -17.81
CA PHE A 145 -10.63 -5.72 -17.90
C PHE A 145 -10.18 -7.06 -18.48
N VAL A 146 -11.01 -8.11 -18.31
CA VAL A 146 -10.58 -9.49 -18.58
C VAL A 146 -10.64 -9.80 -20.08
N ASP A 147 -11.78 -9.62 -20.72
CA ASP A 147 -12.02 -9.99 -22.11
C ASP A 147 -12.25 -8.77 -22.98
N GLU A 148 -11.93 -8.84 -24.27
CA GLU A 148 -12.12 -7.75 -25.23
C GLU A 148 -13.56 -7.20 -25.23
N GLU A 149 -14.55 -8.06 -25.09
CA GLU A 149 -15.98 -7.69 -25.03
C GLU A 149 -16.34 -6.85 -23.80
N ASN A 150 -15.53 -6.91 -22.72
CA ASN A 150 -15.75 -6.11 -21.49
C ASN A 150 -15.38 -4.62 -21.66
N ALA A 151 -14.77 -4.25 -22.78
CA ALA A 151 -14.36 -2.86 -23.06
C ALA A 151 -15.51 -1.85 -22.96
N GLU A 152 -16.72 -2.23 -23.42
CA GLU A 152 -17.89 -1.37 -23.34
C GLU A 152 -18.42 -1.21 -21.90
N ALA A 153 -18.36 -2.27 -21.10
CA ALA A 153 -18.72 -2.21 -19.69
C ALA A 153 -17.74 -1.32 -18.90
N HIS A 154 -16.44 -1.48 -19.16
CA HIS A 154 -15.40 -0.64 -18.58
C HIS A 154 -15.57 0.84 -18.93
N ASP A 155 -15.89 1.18 -20.20
CA ASP A 155 -16.14 2.54 -20.64
C ASP A 155 -17.31 3.20 -19.87
N ARG A 156 -18.38 2.44 -19.61
CA ARG A 156 -19.52 2.91 -18.80
C ARG A 156 -19.15 3.09 -17.32
N LEU A 157 -18.33 2.20 -16.76
CA LEU A 157 -17.85 2.33 -15.38
C LEU A 157 -16.99 3.58 -15.18
N ILE A 158 -16.19 3.94 -16.20
CA ILE A 158 -15.42 5.20 -16.16
C ILE A 158 -16.36 6.41 -16.18
N CYS A 159 -17.40 6.40 -17.01
CA CYS A 159 -18.40 7.46 -17.02
C CYS A 159 -19.05 7.61 -15.63
N LEU A 160 -19.46 6.50 -15.03
CA LEU A 160 -20.04 6.49 -13.67
C LEU A 160 -19.07 7.06 -12.62
N SER A 161 -17.81 6.61 -12.64
CA SER A 161 -16.81 7.03 -11.64
C SER A 161 -16.38 8.48 -11.79
N THR A 162 -16.45 9.04 -13.00
CA THR A 162 -16.05 10.43 -13.30
C THR A 162 -17.21 11.41 -13.35
N GLY A 163 -18.45 10.94 -13.23
CA GLY A 163 -19.65 11.75 -13.35
C GLY A 163 -19.85 12.35 -14.76
N LYS A 164 -19.45 11.60 -15.81
CA LYS A 164 -19.52 12.02 -17.20
C LYS A 164 -20.51 11.16 -17.97
N ASP A 165 -21.18 11.78 -18.95
CA ASP A 165 -22.05 11.06 -19.88
C ASP A 165 -21.25 10.44 -21.03
N LEU A 166 -21.81 9.40 -21.65
CA LEU A 166 -21.17 8.70 -22.79
C LEU A 166 -20.91 9.61 -24.00
N ASP A 167 -21.70 10.66 -24.16
CA ASP A 167 -21.60 11.62 -25.26
C ASP A 167 -20.77 12.87 -24.89
N ASP A 168 -20.25 12.98 -23.66
CA ASP A 168 -19.38 14.08 -23.24
C ASP A 168 -18.03 13.99 -23.98
N PRO A 169 -17.69 14.99 -24.80
CA PRO A 169 -16.43 14.95 -25.57
C PRO A 169 -15.18 15.11 -24.71
N THR A 170 -15.33 15.52 -23.44
CA THR A 170 -14.23 15.74 -22.49
C THR A 170 -14.00 14.55 -21.56
N ARG A 171 -14.78 13.47 -21.73
CA ARG A 171 -14.64 12.28 -20.90
C ARG A 171 -13.34 11.53 -21.19
N MET A 172 -12.85 10.81 -20.19
CA MET A 172 -11.71 9.91 -20.35
C MET A 172 -12.10 8.74 -21.29
N LEU A 173 -11.26 8.47 -22.26
CA LEU A 173 -11.37 7.34 -23.18
C LEU A 173 -10.12 6.47 -23.08
N TYR A 174 -10.33 5.17 -22.96
CA TYR A 174 -9.29 4.16 -23.18
C TYR A 174 -9.24 3.72 -24.65
N THR A 175 -8.18 3.00 -25.00
CA THR A 175 -8.05 2.49 -26.39
C THR A 175 -8.96 1.31 -26.66
N LYS A 176 -9.51 0.70 -25.61
CA LYS A 176 -10.25 -0.57 -25.61
C LYS A 176 -9.38 -1.78 -25.97
N GLN A 177 -8.07 -1.66 -25.81
CA GLN A 177 -7.09 -2.73 -26.00
C GLN A 177 -6.50 -3.23 -24.68
N GLU A 178 -6.93 -2.69 -23.55
CA GLU A 178 -6.40 -2.94 -22.19
C GLU A 178 -7.02 -4.21 -21.55
N TRP A 179 -7.28 -5.24 -22.36
CA TRP A 179 -7.78 -6.54 -21.90
C TRP A 179 -6.65 -7.56 -21.70
N MET A 180 -6.94 -8.65 -20.97
CA MET A 180 -5.96 -9.69 -20.65
C MET A 180 -5.66 -10.55 -21.87
N LYS A 181 -4.65 -10.18 -22.64
CA LYS A 181 -4.21 -10.89 -23.82
C LYS A 181 -3.53 -12.21 -23.48
N THR A 182 -3.76 -13.20 -24.34
CA THR A 182 -3.04 -14.49 -24.27
C THR A 182 -1.56 -14.29 -24.63
N LYS A 183 -0.74 -15.29 -24.28
CA LYS A 183 0.69 -15.32 -24.65
C LYS A 183 0.87 -15.21 -26.18
N ALA A 184 0.00 -15.85 -26.97
CA ALA A 184 0.08 -15.80 -28.42
C ALA A 184 -0.18 -14.38 -28.97
N GLU A 185 -1.17 -13.69 -28.42
CA GLU A 185 -1.50 -12.31 -28.82
C GLU A 185 -0.42 -11.33 -28.40
N MET A 186 0.13 -11.48 -27.18
CA MET A 186 1.27 -10.66 -26.74
C MET A 186 2.52 -10.91 -27.61
N ASN A 187 2.79 -12.15 -27.99
CA ASN A 187 3.89 -12.50 -28.91
C ASN A 187 3.69 -11.84 -30.29
N ALA A 188 2.49 -11.86 -30.83
CA ALA A 188 2.18 -11.19 -32.10
C ALA A 188 2.31 -9.66 -32.01
N LEU A 189 1.90 -9.08 -30.85
CA LEU A 189 1.96 -7.64 -30.63
C LEU A 189 3.39 -7.09 -30.51
N PHE A 190 4.32 -7.91 -30.02
CA PHE A 190 5.73 -7.54 -29.76
C PHE A 190 6.71 -8.44 -30.52
N GLU A 191 6.32 -8.97 -31.71
CA GLU A 191 7.16 -9.88 -32.50
C GLU A 191 8.51 -9.29 -32.92
N ASP A 192 8.59 -7.96 -33.02
CA ASP A 192 9.79 -7.20 -33.38
C ASP A 192 10.73 -6.93 -32.18
N VAL A 193 10.26 -7.21 -30.96
CA VAL A 193 11.05 -7.06 -29.69
C VAL A 193 10.81 -8.27 -28.79
N PRO A 194 11.16 -9.49 -29.20
CA PRO A 194 10.85 -10.71 -28.47
C PRO A 194 11.49 -10.78 -27.07
N GLU A 195 12.61 -10.08 -26.87
CA GLU A 195 13.26 -9.96 -25.58
C GLU A 195 12.37 -9.25 -24.53
N ALA A 196 11.50 -8.33 -24.95
CA ALA A 196 10.57 -7.68 -24.04
C ALA A 196 9.55 -8.65 -23.41
N LEU A 197 9.25 -9.75 -24.11
CA LEU A 197 8.41 -10.84 -23.60
C LEU A 197 9.19 -11.77 -22.67
N SER A 198 10.38 -12.22 -23.09
CA SER A 198 11.20 -13.14 -22.30
C SER A 198 11.68 -12.51 -20.98
N ASN A 199 12.00 -11.22 -20.98
CA ASN A 199 12.43 -10.51 -19.77
C ASN A 199 11.33 -10.41 -18.70
N THR A 200 10.05 -10.59 -19.04
CA THR A 200 8.99 -10.69 -18.02
C THR A 200 9.15 -11.92 -17.13
N LEU A 201 9.67 -13.03 -17.69
CA LEU A 201 9.99 -14.24 -16.92
C LEU A 201 11.20 -14.02 -16.00
N GLU A 202 12.16 -13.21 -16.42
CA GLU A 202 13.30 -12.85 -15.55
C GLU A 202 12.84 -12.12 -14.29
N ILE A 203 11.84 -11.24 -14.40
CA ILE A 203 11.26 -10.59 -13.21
C ILE A 203 10.67 -11.64 -12.26
N LEU A 204 9.95 -12.63 -12.81
CA LEU A 204 9.39 -13.73 -12.02
C LEU A 204 10.49 -14.53 -11.31
N ASP A 205 11.58 -14.85 -12.03
CA ASP A 205 12.70 -15.64 -11.49
C ASP A 205 13.48 -14.87 -10.41
N LYS A 206 13.44 -13.54 -10.43
CA LYS A 206 14.06 -12.68 -9.41
C LYS A 206 13.27 -12.61 -8.11
N VAL A 207 11.98 -12.93 -8.13
CA VAL A 207 11.14 -12.86 -6.93
C VAL A 207 11.40 -14.07 -6.06
N GLU A 208 11.88 -13.82 -4.85
CA GLU A 208 12.10 -14.83 -3.83
C GLU A 208 10.77 -15.28 -3.22
N TYR A 209 10.68 -16.56 -2.84
CA TYR A 209 9.51 -17.01 -2.09
C TYR A 209 9.56 -16.48 -0.65
N TYR A 210 8.56 -15.73 -0.24
CA TYR A 210 8.35 -15.30 1.15
C TYR A 210 6.85 -15.27 1.47
N SER A 211 6.51 -15.36 2.75
CA SER A 211 5.13 -15.28 3.22
C SER A 211 4.88 -13.93 3.91
N ILE A 212 3.77 -13.30 3.58
CA ILE A 212 3.25 -12.14 4.30
C ILE A 212 2.25 -12.55 5.38
N ASP A 213 1.91 -13.85 5.45
CA ASP A 213 1.03 -14.40 6.46
C ASP A 213 1.81 -14.69 7.75
N HIS A 214 1.31 -14.18 8.86
CA HIS A 214 1.88 -14.36 10.20
C HIS A 214 0.76 -14.39 11.24
N ALA A 215 1.08 -14.88 12.43
CA ALA A 215 0.16 -14.83 13.55
C ALA A 215 -0.29 -13.38 13.83
N PRO A 216 -1.54 -13.17 14.25
CA PRO A 216 -2.04 -11.84 14.59
C PRO A 216 -1.13 -11.14 15.60
N ILE A 217 -0.72 -9.92 15.28
CA ILE A 217 0.08 -9.08 16.15
C ILE A 217 -0.89 -8.33 17.08
N MET A 218 -0.83 -8.63 18.38
CA MET A 218 -1.53 -7.85 19.39
C MET A 218 -0.69 -6.62 19.76
N PRO A 219 -1.15 -5.40 19.46
CA PRO A 219 -0.41 -4.20 19.82
C PRO A 219 -0.25 -4.10 21.33
N THR A 220 0.93 -3.71 21.78
CA THR A 220 1.23 -3.48 23.19
C THR A 220 1.20 -1.98 23.46
N PHE A 221 0.40 -1.58 24.45
CA PHE A 221 0.40 -0.19 24.91
C PHE A 221 1.41 -0.05 26.06
N ALA A 222 2.28 0.95 25.98
CA ALA A 222 3.20 1.27 27.05
C ALA A 222 2.46 2.05 28.16
N ILE A 223 2.22 1.39 29.29
CA ILE A 223 1.64 2.04 30.47
C ILE A 223 2.71 2.91 31.12
N PRO A 224 2.43 4.19 31.42
CA PRO A 224 3.38 5.06 32.12
C PRO A 224 3.78 4.50 33.46
N GLU A 225 5.07 4.52 33.82
CA GLU A 225 5.61 3.96 35.08
C GLU A 225 5.05 4.65 36.31
N ASP A 226 4.67 5.94 36.22
CA ASP A 226 4.04 6.71 37.29
C ASP A 226 2.63 6.22 37.65
N PHE A 227 1.95 5.52 36.73
CA PHE A 227 0.70 4.84 37.02
C PHE A 227 0.93 3.54 37.82
N GLY A 228 1.92 2.77 37.40
CA GLY A 228 2.28 1.51 38.05
C GLY A 228 3.10 0.61 37.15
N THR A 229 3.72 -0.35 37.75
CA THR A 229 4.50 -1.38 37.08
C THR A 229 3.98 -2.77 37.45
N GLU A 230 4.27 -3.77 36.62
CA GLU A 230 3.91 -5.17 36.89
C GLU A 230 4.50 -5.65 38.21
N GLU A 231 5.75 -5.26 38.54
CA GLU A 231 6.39 -5.57 39.83
C GLU A 231 5.66 -4.92 41.02
N GLY A 232 5.23 -3.65 40.86
CA GLY A 232 4.43 -2.97 41.88
C GLY A 232 3.08 -3.65 42.13
N TYR A 233 2.46 -4.19 41.08
CA TYR A 233 1.21 -4.92 41.17
C TYR A 233 1.40 -6.29 41.88
N ARG A 234 2.51 -6.99 41.65
CA ARG A 234 2.87 -8.22 42.38
C ARG A 234 3.10 -8.00 43.87
N GLN A 235 3.56 -6.81 44.24
CA GLN A 235 3.73 -6.45 45.67
C GLN A 235 2.39 -6.02 46.28
N LYS A 236 1.48 -5.45 45.52
CA LYS A 236 0.21 -4.88 46.01
C LYS A 236 -0.91 -5.93 46.10
N TYR A 237 -0.99 -6.87 45.18
CA TYR A 237 -2.06 -7.85 45.10
C TYR A 237 -1.53 -9.26 45.28
N THR A 238 -2.29 -10.09 46.00
CA THR A 238 -2.02 -11.54 46.08
C THR A 238 -2.69 -12.28 44.93
N GLU A 239 -2.27 -13.52 44.66
CA GLU A 239 -2.98 -14.37 43.67
C GLU A 239 -4.46 -14.58 44.05
N LYS A 240 -4.75 -14.61 45.36
CA LYS A 240 -6.12 -14.70 45.85
C LYS A 240 -6.94 -13.46 45.48
N ASP A 241 -6.37 -12.27 45.66
CA ASP A 241 -7.07 -11.03 45.26
C ASP A 241 -7.41 -11.01 43.79
N LEU A 242 -6.46 -11.44 42.92
CA LEU A 242 -6.71 -11.55 41.48
C LEU A 242 -7.73 -12.62 41.15
N PHE A 243 -7.73 -13.76 41.85
CA PHE A 243 -8.71 -14.81 41.65
C PHE A 243 -10.12 -14.33 42.07
N ASP A 244 -10.24 -13.68 43.21
CA ASP A 244 -11.53 -13.15 43.69
C ASP A 244 -12.08 -12.10 42.70
N GLU A 245 -11.28 -11.16 42.24
CA GLU A 245 -11.69 -10.16 41.27
C GLU A 245 -12.08 -10.80 39.92
N PHE A 246 -11.39 -11.88 39.53
CA PHE A 246 -11.65 -12.56 38.27
C PHE A 246 -12.94 -13.42 38.29
N THR A 247 -13.38 -13.85 39.48
CA THR A 247 -14.47 -14.79 39.68
C THR A 247 -15.73 -14.19 40.25
N GLN A 248 -15.66 -12.96 40.78
CA GLN A 248 -16.77 -12.29 41.45
C GLN A 248 -17.22 -11.02 40.69
N ASP A 249 -18.48 -10.66 40.82
CA ASP A 249 -18.98 -9.36 40.41
C ASP A 249 -18.68 -8.26 41.44
N GLU A 250 -19.05 -7.03 41.14
CA GLU A 250 -18.86 -5.87 42.01
C GLU A 250 -19.53 -6.00 43.39
N ASN A 251 -20.50 -6.91 43.55
CA ASN A 251 -21.21 -7.21 44.80
C ASN A 251 -20.57 -8.41 45.55
N GLY A 252 -19.49 -8.98 45.06
CA GLY A 252 -18.80 -10.15 45.63
C GLY A 252 -19.53 -11.48 45.36
N LYS A 253 -20.50 -11.49 44.42
CA LYS A 253 -21.19 -12.71 44.01
C LYS A 253 -20.34 -13.48 43.02
N VAL A 254 -20.10 -14.75 43.29
CA VAL A 254 -19.35 -15.65 42.39
C VAL A 254 -20.13 -15.81 41.07
N VAL A 255 -19.53 -15.38 40.00
CA VAL A 255 -20.07 -15.47 38.61
C VAL A 255 -19.34 -16.50 37.78
N LEU A 256 -18.18 -17.01 38.24
CA LEU A 256 -17.41 -18.07 37.60
C LEU A 256 -16.99 -19.09 38.66
N ASP A 257 -17.29 -20.37 38.42
CA ASP A 257 -16.88 -21.43 39.34
C ASP A 257 -15.37 -21.66 39.31
N GLU A 258 -14.85 -22.25 40.38
CA GLU A 258 -13.40 -22.43 40.64
C GLU A 258 -12.70 -23.22 39.51
N ASP A 259 -13.32 -24.29 39.00
CA ASP A 259 -12.69 -25.14 37.99
C ASP A 259 -12.60 -24.41 36.66
N ALA A 260 -13.70 -23.74 36.26
CA ALA A 260 -13.73 -22.91 35.05
C ALA A 260 -12.77 -21.71 35.14
N ALA A 261 -12.67 -21.09 36.31
CA ALA A 261 -11.73 -20.00 36.57
C ALA A 261 -10.28 -20.46 36.40
N ASN A 262 -9.90 -21.53 37.07
CA ASN A 262 -8.55 -22.11 36.99
C ASN A 262 -8.18 -22.51 35.55
N ALA A 263 -9.11 -23.13 34.80
CA ALA A 263 -8.91 -23.48 33.40
C ALA A 263 -8.68 -22.22 32.55
N LYS A 264 -9.44 -21.16 32.79
CA LYS A 264 -9.32 -19.90 32.06
C LYS A 264 -8.03 -19.14 32.39
N ILE A 265 -7.65 -19.08 33.67
CA ILE A 265 -6.37 -18.51 34.13
C ILE A 265 -5.19 -19.23 33.49
N LYS A 266 -5.21 -20.56 33.47
CA LYS A 266 -4.18 -21.38 32.80
C LYS A 266 -4.08 -21.07 31.31
N ARG A 267 -5.23 -20.91 30.64
CA ARG A 267 -5.28 -20.58 29.21
C ARG A 267 -4.75 -19.16 28.94
N LEU A 268 -4.93 -18.22 29.84
CA LEU A 268 -4.40 -16.86 29.75
C LEU A 268 -2.88 -16.77 30.03
N GLY A 269 -2.26 -17.83 30.50
CA GLY A 269 -0.81 -17.88 30.78
C GLY A 269 -0.45 -17.86 32.26
N GLY A 270 -1.42 -18.16 33.16
CA GLY A 270 -1.24 -18.23 34.61
C GLY A 270 -1.27 -16.87 35.30
N TYR A 271 -1.01 -16.87 36.61
CA TYR A 271 -1.04 -15.65 37.41
C TYR A 271 -0.02 -14.60 36.99
N ASP A 272 1.12 -15.01 36.46
CA ASP A 272 2.10 -14.07 35.90
C ASP A 272 1.50 -13.14 34.83
N LYS A 273 0.64 -13.67 33.98
CA LYS A 273 -0.08 -12.86 32.99
C LYS A 273 -1.24 -12.07 33.60
N LEU A 274 -1.87 -12.62 34.64
CA LEU A 274 -2.98 -11.93 35.32
C LEU A 274 -2.55 -10.61 35.97
N TYR A 275 -1.37 -10.53 36.59
CA TYR A 275 -0.85 -9.26 37.11
C TYR A 275 -0.75 -8.18 36.01
N ARG A 276 -0.25 -8.56 34.85
CA ARG A 276 -0.18 -7.65 33.71
C ARG A 276 -1.56 -7.26 33.19
N ILE A 277 -2.48 -8.22 33.07
CA ILE A 277 -3.87 -7.96 32.65
C ILE A 277 -4.56 -7.00 33.63
N LYS A 278 -4.36 -7.19 34.92
CA LYS A 278 -4.91 -6.29 35.95
C LYS A 278 -4.36 -4.88 35.83
N LEU A 279 -3.06 -4.71 35.63
CA LEU A 279 -2.42 -3.41 35.41
C LEU A 279 -2.98 -2.73 34.13
N GLU A 280 -3.12 -3.47 33.04
CA GLU A 280 -3.67 -2.98 31.78
C GLU A 280 -5.15 -2.58 31.91
N ALA A 281 -5.96 -3.39 32.63
CA ALA A 281 -7.36 -3.11 32.87
C ALA A 281 -7.56 -1.86 33.75
N ASP A 282 -6.80 -1.73 34.83
CA ASP A 282 -6.88 -0.58 35.72
C ASP A 282 -6.46 0.72 35.00
N TYR A 283 -5.44 0.65 34.15
CA TYR A 283 -5.03 1.81 33.38
C TYR A 283 -6.09 2.19 32.33
N LEU A 284 -6.68 1.22 31.65
CA LEU A 284 -7.78 1.45 30.71
C LEU A 284 -8.98 2.08 31.43
N ALA A 285 -9.37 1.56 32.58
CA ALA A 285 -10.43 2.12 33.42
C ALA A 285 -10.13 3.59 33.77
N LYS A 286 -8.90 3.88 34.23
CA LYS A 286 -8.47 5.26 34.50
C LYS A 286 -8.65 6.16 33.29
N LEU A 287 -8.15 5.74 32.12
CA LEU A 287 -8.25 6.54 30.89
C LEU A 287 -9.73 6.77 30.49
N ALA A 288 -10.57 5.74 30.62
CA ALA A 288 -11.98 5.82 30.29
C ALA A 288 -12.72 6.82 31.21
N PHE A 289 -12.51 6.72 32.52
CA PHE A 289 -13.13 7.64 33.49
C PHE A 289 -12.60 9.07 33.36
N ASP A 290 -11.29 9.26 33.18
CA ASP A 290 -10.69 10.60 32.97
C ASP A 290 -11.20 11.24 31.66
N GLY A 291 -11.35 10.45 30.61
CA GLY A 291 -11.94 10.87 29.34
C GLY A 291 -13.41 11.25 29.48
N ALA A 292 -14.18 10.42 30.17
CA ALA A 292 -15.60 10.68 30.43
C ALA A 292 -15.82 11.97 31.24
N LYS A 293 -15.02 12.21 32.27
CA LYS A 293 -15.08 13.45 33.07
C LYS A 293 -14.82 14.69 32.19
N LYS A 294 -13.89 14.62 31.24
CA LYS A 294 -13.63 15.72 30.30
C LYS A 294 -14.79 16.00 29.34
N LEU A 295 -15.50 14.95 28.92
CA LEU A 295 -16.58 15.04 27.93
C LEU A 295 -17.93 15.36 28.56
N TYR A 296 -18.23 14.79 29.73
CA TYR A 296 -19.54 14.82 30.36
C TYR A 296 -19.59 15.59 31.70
N GLY A 297 -18.42 16.07 32.19
CA GLY A 297 -18.27 16.81 33.44
C GLY A 297 -17.97 15.92 34.65
N ASP A 298 -17.60 16.55 35.80
CA ASP A 298 -17.32 15.89 37.07
C ASP A 298 -18.20 16.54 38.15
N PRO A 299 -19.06 15.80 38.85
CA PRO A 299 -19.21 14.34 38.84
C PRO A 299 -19.94 13.81 37.59
N LEU A 300 -19.60 12.58 37.18
CA LEU A 300 -20.31 11.87 36.13
C LEU A 300 -21.73 11.52 36.56
N SER A 301 -22.71 11.61 35.66
CA SER A 301 -24.06 11.10 35.89
C SER A 301 -24.09 9.57 36.04
N ASP A 302 -25.09 9.04 36.69
CA ASP A 302 -25.22 7.59 36.91
C ASP A 302 -25.35 6.83 35.59
N GLU A 303 -26.06 7.39 34.60
CA GLU A 303 -26.18 6.84 33.25
C GLU A 303 -24.78 6.68 32.57
N VAL A 304 -23.94 7.69 32.69
CA VAL A 304 -22.58 7.62 32.11
C VAL A 304 -21.72 6.60 32.87
N LYS A 305 -21.81 6.53 34.19
CA LYS A 305 -21.09 5.54 34.98
C LYS A 305 -21.50 4.11 34.61
N GLU A 306 -22.80 3.85 34.52
CA GLU A 306 -23.36 2.53 34.15
C GLU A 306 -22.86 2.06 32.79
N ARG A 307 -22.60 2.98 31.84
CA ARG A 307 -22.02 2.62 30.53
C ARG A 307 -20.50 2.43 30.53
N LEU A 308 -19.79 2.87 31.54
CA LEU A 308 -18.32 2.72 31.65
C LEU A 308 -17.91 1.41 32.34
N VAL A 309 -18.80 0.79 33.06
CA VAL A 309 -18.67 -0.51 33.71
C VAL A 309 -19.28 -1.59 32.85
#